data_1a1b5ab3047e60aa7f9f23c129a2d8ed
#
_entry.id   1a1b5ab3047e60aa7f9f23c129a2d8ed
#
_cell.length_a   1.000
_cell.length_b   1.000
_cell.length_c   1.000
_cell.angle_alpha   90.00
_cell.angle_beta   90.00
_cell.angle_gamma   90.00
#
_symmetry.space_group_name_H-M   'P 1'
#
loop_
_entity.id
_entity.type
_entity.pdbx_description
1 polymer ?
#
loop_
_entity_poly.entity_id
_entity_poly.type
_entity_poly.pdbx_seq_one_letter_code
_entity_poly.pdbx_strand_id
1 'polypeptide(L)'
;WLGKTQHLSVKEQLNLGVRYFDLRVNHVKNDYVIYHSIINGTRFDPILDDIASFIEENPSETLLLDFQHFKNGSDEYVYHTVLEKLKDHLVVQNNDQSELAFVDELRLKDTRGKCIVFFGDDSPFVKEAHIFSRNNDTCTQKGQALDSCYISSYHAMKSKQFIDEALGYYMDKIQTKKEEEGHKGIFVWQCQLTDSKLVFGPYHRERSHEANMNVFIENLPQQDYFSDINVIMRDFL
;
A
#
# COMPACT_ATOMS: atom_id res chain seq x y z
N TRP A 1 6.96 -0.41 21.30
CA TRP A 1 7.67 0.61 20.50
C TRP A 1 8.30 0.02 19.24
N LEU A 2 8.82 -1.21 19.28
CA LEU A 2 9.56 -1.83 18.16
C LEU A 2 8.75 -2.08 16.87
N GLY A 3 7.44 -2.19 16.96
CA GLY A 3 6.59 -2.44 15.80
C GLY A 3 5.56 -1.35 15.51
N LYS A 4 5.66 -0.22 16.20
CA LYS A 4 4.74 0.90 15.97
C LYS A 4 5.25 1.73 14.79
N THR A 5 4.46 1.79 13.74
CA THR A 5 4.76 2.53 12.50
C THR A 5 3.99 3.84 12.40
N GLN A 6 2.89 4.00 13.15
CA GLN A 6 2.06 5.21 13.16
C GLN A 6 1.62 5.57 14.57
N HIS A 7 1.50 6.86 14.87
CA HIS A 7 0.92 7.37 16.11
C HIS A 7 -0.60 7.62 15.99
N LEU A 8 -1.03 7.95 14.80
CA LEU A 8 -2.40 8.31 14.48
C LEU A 8 -3.25 7.07 14.24
N SER A 9 -4.52 7.11 14.63
CA SER A 9 -5.52 6.15 14.21
C SER A 9 -5.74 6.22 12.69
N VAL A 10 -6.34 5.19 12.10
CA VAL A 10 -6.68 5.21 10.66
C VAL A 10 -7.60 6.37 10.33
N LYS A 11 -8.57 6.66 11.17
CA LYS A 11 -9.46 7.82 11.01
C LYS A 11 -8.70 9.15 10.97
N GLU A 12 -7.74 9.35 11.88
CA GLU A 12 -6.91 10.56 11.88
C GLU A 12 -6.03 10.65 10.63
N GLN A 13 -5.44 9.53 10.20
CA GLN A 13 -4.65 9.46 8.98
C GLN A 13 -5.50 9.80 7.73
N LEU A 14 -6.71 9.26 7.61
CA LEU A 14 -7.66 9.59 6.54
C LEU A 14 -7.97 11.10 6.50
N ASN A 15 -8.22 11.71 7.67
CA ASN A 15 -8.49 13.14 7.79
C ASN A 15 -7.28 14.01 7.43
N LEU A 16 -6.05 13.50 7.58
CA LEU A 16 -4.81 14.16 7.15
C LEU A 16 -4.50 13.98 5.66
N GLY A 17 -5.30 13.22 4.92
CA GLY A 17 -5.11 13.03 3.49
C GLY A 17 -4.41 11.72 3.10
N VAL A 18 -4.22 10.79 4.02
CA VAL A 18 -3.72 9.45 3.67
C VAL A 18 -4.76 8.71 2.85
N ARG A 19 -4.33 8.10 1.73
CA ARG A 19 -5.21 7.40 0.80
C ARG A 19 -4.71 6.01 0.42
N TYR A 20 -3.55 5.61 0.92
CA TYR A 20 -2.98 4.27 0.77
C TYR A 20 -2.65 3.67 2.14
N PHE A 21 -3.06 2.43 2.36
CA PHE A 21 -2.82 1.70 3.60
C PHE A 21 -2.21 0.34 3.31
N ASP A 22 -0.98 0.09 3.82
CA ASP A 22 -0.37 -1.24 3.93
C ASP A 22 -0.96 -1.92 5.16
N LEU A 23 -1.80 -2.92 4.94
CA LEU A 23 -2.52 -3.65 5.97
C LEU A 23 -2.03 -5.10 6.02
N ARG A 24 -1.67 -5.56 7.21
CA ARG A 24 -1.23 -6.93 7.45
C ARG A 24 -2.04 -7.50 8.59
N VAL A 25 -2.75 -8.58 8.34
CA VAL A 25 -3.73 -9.10 9.31
C VAL A 25 -3.29 -10.45 9.85
N ASN A 26 -3.40 -10.62 11.17
CA ASN A 26 -3.11 -11.84 11.89
C ASN A 26 -4.33 -12.31 12.67
N HIS A 27 -4.63 -13.58 12.60
CA HIS A 27 -5.63 -14.21 13.46
C HIS A 27 -4.98 -14.63 14.77
N VAL A 28 -5.42 -14.06 15.88
CA VAL A 28 -4.86 -14.31 17.21
C VAL A 28 -5.99 -14.70 18.17
N LYS A 29 -6.04 -15.95 18.57
CA LYS A 29 -7.14 -16.51 19.40
C LYS A 29 -8.48 -16.33 18.68
N ASN A 30 -9.31 -15.40 19.16
CA ASN A 30 -10.65 -15.12 18.62
C ASN A 30 -10.74 -13.73 17.94
N ASP A 31 -9.60 -13.07 17.76
CA ASP A 31 -9.53 -11.71 17.22
C ASP A 31 -8.68 -11.65 15.96
N TYR A 32 -9.04 -10.73 15.06
CA TYR A 32 -8.22 -10.34 13.92
C TYR A 32 -7.60 -8.99 14.20
N VAL A 33 -6.27 -8.92 14.07
CA VAL A 33 -5.49 -7.74 14.46
C VAL A 33 -4.50 -7.37 13.37
N ILE A 34 -4.21 -6.08 13.27
CA ILE A 34 -3.08 -5.63 12.46
C ILE A 34 -1.80 -6.11 13.10
N TYR A 35 -0.84 -6.56 12.29
CA TYR A 35 0.44 -7.01 12.81
C TYR A 35 1.62 -6.53 11.95
N HIS A 36 2.78 -6.46 12.57
CA HIS A 36 4.05 -6.29 11.88
C HIS A 36 5.10 -7.22 12.47
N SER A 37 5.61 -8.13 11.64
CA SER A 37 6.55 -9.17 12.08
C SER A 37 5.99 -10.05 13.19
N ILE A 38 6.47 -9.89 14.43
CA ILE A 38 6.02 -10.64 15.62
C ILE A 38 5.09 -9.83 16.54
N ILE A 39 4.83 -8.57 16.22
CA ILE A 39 4.09 -7.64 17.05
C ILE A 39 2.66 -7.52 16.53
N ASN A 40 1.71 -7.76 17.42
CA ASN A 40 0.29 -7.53 17.15
C ASN A 40 -0.11 -6.12 17.61
N GLY A 41 -0.91 -5.46 16.82
CA GLY A 41 -1.42 -4.12 17.05
C GLY A 41 -2.91 -4.09 17.38
N THR A 42 -3.62 -3.12 16.81
CA THR A 42 -5.06 -2.90 17.02
C THR A 42 -5.92 -3.94 16.30
N ARG A 43 -7.18 -4.04 16.68
CA ARG A 43 -8.16 -4.89 16.01
C ARG A 43 -8.44 -4.39 14.59
N PHE A 44 -8.69 -5.35 13.69
CA PHE A 44 -8.90 -5.08 12.27
C PHE A 44 -10.28 -4.45 11.98
N ASP A 45 -11.35 -4.99 12.57
CA ASP A 45 -12.71 -4.55 12.25
C ASP A 45 -12.95 -3.05 12.42
N PRO A 46 -12.53 -2.39 13.53
CA PRO A 46 -12.68 -0.95 13.68
C PRO A 46 -11.97 -0.13 12.60
N ILE A 47 -10.88 -0.66 12.04
CA ILE A 47 -10.17 0.01 10.94
C ILE A 47 -11.03 0.03 9.68
N LEU A 48 -11.68 -1.08 9.35
CA LEU A 48 -12.59 -1.11 8.20
C LEU A 48 -13.86 -0.28 8.44
N ASP A 49 -14.33 -0.18 9.69
CA ASP A 49 -15.43 0.71 10.03
C ASP A 49 -15.07 2.19 9.81
N ASP A 50 -13.86 2.60 10.22
CA ASP A 50 -13.34 3.95 9.96
C ASP A 50 -13.21 4.23 8.44
N ILE A 51 -12.72 3.25 7.68
CA ILE A 51 -12.56 3.35 6.22
C ILE A 51 -13.93 3.44 5.53
N ALA A 52 -14.88 2.59 5.89
CA ALA A 52 -16.23 2.59 5.33
C ALA A 52 -16.94 3.93 5.58
N SER A 53 -16.91 4.40 6.84
CA SER A 53 -17.48 5.70 7.19
C SER A 53 -16.83 6.85 6.43
N PHE A 54 -15.50 6.82 6.29
CA PHE A 54 -14.78 7.87 5.58
C PHE A 54 -15.17 7.92 4.10
N ILE A 55 -15.19 6.79 3.41
CA ILE A 55 -15.46 6.77 1.96
C ILE A 55 -16.92 7.14 1.66
N GLU A 56 -17.87 6.79 2.54
CA GLU A 56 -19.26 7.19 2.47
C GLU A 56 -19.42 8.71 2.64
N GLU A 57 -18.70 9.30 3.60
CA GLU A 57 -18.74 10.75 3.87
C GLU A 57 -17.96 11.56 2.82
N ASN A 58 -17.05 10.94 2.07
CA ASN A 58 -16.15 11.60 1.12
C ASN A 58 -16.23 10.97 -0.28
N PRO A 59 -17.35 11.13 -1.00
CA PRO A 59 -17.60 10.41 -2.27
C PRO A 59 -16.71 10.86 -3.45
N SER A 60 -15.87 11.86 -3.26
CA SER A 60 -14.87 12.28 -4.26
C SER A 60 -13.52 11.58 -4.12
N GLU A 61 -13.31 10.89 -3.02
CA GLU A 61 -12.04 10.26 -2.68
C GLU A 61 -11.92 8.85 -3.26
N THR A 62 -10.69 8.38 -3.39
CA THR A 62 -10.34 7.00 -3.74
C THR A 62 -9.33 6.49 -2.74
N LEU A 63 -9.53 5.30 -2.21
CA LEU A 63 -8.62 4.66 -1.28
C LEU A 63 -7.97 3.42 -1.90
N LEU A 64 -6.71 3.18 -1.57
CA LEU A 64 -5.97 1.97 -1.92
C LEU A 64 -5.71 1.19 -0.63
N LEU A 65 -6.22 -0.03 -0.57
CA LEU A 65 -6.08 -0.93 0.57
C LEU A 65 -5.21 -2.12 0.15
N ASP A 66 -3.96 -2.13 0.57
CA ASP A 66 -2.97 -3.13 0.21
C ASP A 66 -2.78 -4.15 1.34
N PHE A 67 -3.41 -5.31 1.21
CA PHE A 67 -3.29 -6.42 2.15
C PHE A 67 -2.10 -7.30 1.73
N GLN A 68 -0.91 -6.92 2.15
CA GLN A 68 0.33 -7.57 1.73
C GLN A 68 0.51 -8.98 2.28
N HIS A 69 0.14 -9.17 3.53
CA HIS A 69 0.39 -10.44 4.22
C HIS A 69 -0.75 -10.82 5.15
N PHE A 70 -1.04 -12.11 5.13
CA PHE A 70 -2.00 -12.75 6.02
C PHE A 70 -1.28 -13.76 6.91
N LYS A 71 -1.69 -13.88 8.16
CA LYS A 71 -1.11 -14.82 9.11
C LYS A 71 -2.21 -15.63 9.81
N ASN A 72 -1.92 -16.93 10.00
CA ASN A 72 -2.83 -17.88 10.64
C ASN A 72 -4.21 -17.99 9.95
N GLY A 73 -4.25 -17.94 8.61
CA GLY A 73 -5.48 -18.09 7.83
C GLY A 73 -6.45 -16.89 7.96
N SER A 74 -5.90 -15.69 8.08
CA SER A 74 -6.73 -14.48 8.21
C SER A 74 -7.28 -13.95 6.88
N ASP A 75 -6.81 -14.44 5.75
CA ASP A 75 -7.18 -13.97 4.41
C ASP A 75 -8.67 -14.17 4.11
N GLU A 76 -9.24 -15.33 4.42
CA GLU A 76 -10.66 -15.60 4.25
C GLU A 76 -11.54 -14.62 5.05
N TYR A 77 -11.19 -14.41 6.31
CA TYR A 77 -11.92 -13.46 7.15
C TYR A 77 -11.84 -12.03 6.61
N VAL A 78 -10.63 -11.60 6.23
CA VAL A 78 -10.41 -10.26 5.67
C VAL A 78 -11.22 -10.09 4.38
N TYR A 79 -11.21 -11.08 3.48
CA TYR A 79 -11.98 -11.04 2.25
C TYR A 79 -13.47 -10.83 2.52
N HIS A 80 -14.07 -11.67 3.37
CA HIS A 80 -15.50 -11.55 3.70
C HIS A 80 -15.85 -10.25 4.41
N THR A 81 -14.99 -9.79 5.34
CA THR A 81 -15.22 -8.54 6.07
C THR A 81 -15.11 -7.31 5.16
N VAL A 82 -14.17 -7.32 4.22
CA VAL A 82 -14.05 -6.28 3.19
C VAL A 82 -15.29 -6.22 2.32
N LEU A 83 -15.77 -7.36 1.83
CA LEU A 83 -17.01 -7.42 1.04
C LEU A 83 -18.23 -6.96 1.84
N GLU A 84 -18.35 -7.36 3.10
CA GLU A 84 -19.46 -6.98 3.95
C GLU A 84 -19.51 -5.47 4.20
N LYS A 85 -18.37 -4.88 4.57
CA LYS A 85 -18.29 -3.49 5.03
C LYS A 85 -18.14 -2.47 3.90
N LEU A 86 -17.51 -2.85 2.78
CA LEU A 86 -17.18 -1.94 1.68
C LEU A 86 -17.92 -2.26 0.38
N LYS A 87 -18.88 -3.18 0.39
CA LYS A 87 -19.57 -3.74 -0.78
C LYS A 87 -19.86 -2.73 -1.90
N ASP A 88 -20.52 -1.63 -1.56
CA ASP A 88 -20.97 -0.62 -2.53
C ASP A 88 -19.86 0.36 -2.91
N HIS A 89 -18.73 0.29 -2.20
CA HIS A 89 -17.56 1.15 -2.34
C HIS A 89 -16.33 0.42 -2.89
N LEU A 90 -16.49 -0.75 -3.48
CA LEU A 90 -15.37 -1.48 -4.09
C LEU A 90 -15.28 -1.19 -5.57
N VAL A 91 -14.06 -1.06 -6.07
CA VAL A 91 -13.80 -1.14 -7.51
C VAL A 91 -13.94 -2.59 -7.93
N VAL A 92 -14.71 -2.84 -8.97
CA VAL A 92 -14.91 -4.17 -9.53
C VAL A 92 -14.04 -4.32 -10.75
N GLN A 93 -13.24 -5.37 -10.80
CA GLN A 93 -12.59 -5.80 -12.03
C GLN A 93 -13.69 -6.24 -13.02
N ASN A 94 -13.51 -5.93 -14.29
CA ASN A 94 -14.51 -6.28 -15.29
C ASN A 94 -14.73 -7.80 -15.31
N ASN A 95 -15.98 -8.24 -15.09
CA ASN A 95 -16.35 -9.66 -14.91
C ASN A 95 -16.19 -10.52 -16.16
N ASP A 96 -15.87 -9.93 -17.30
CA ASP A 96 -15.52 -10.70 -18.48
C ASP A 96 -14.09 -11.21 -18.32
N GLN A 97 -13.95 -12.48 -17.94
CA GLN A 97 -12.66 -13.14 -17.65
C GLN A 97 -11.64 -13.04 -18.80
N SER A 98 -12.06 -12.55 -19.96
CA SER A 98 -11.19 -12.29 -21.10
C SER A 98 -10.47 -10.93 -21.02
N GLU A 99 -10.93 -9.97 -20.22
CA GLU A 99 -10.40 -8.61 -20.15
C GLU A 99 -10.39 -8.08 -18.72
N LEU A 100 -9.53 -8.61 -17.87
CA LEU A 100 -9.23 -7.96 -16.59
C LEU A 100 -8.50 -6.63 -16.88
N ALA A 101 -9.07 -5.52 -16.44
CA ALA A 101 -8.43 -4.22 -16.58
C ALA A 101 -7.17 -4.17 -15.71
N PHE A 102 -6.08 -3.61 -16.24
CA PHE A 102 -4.94 -3.25 -15.41
C PHE A 102 -5.33 -2.07 -14.52
N VAL A 103 -4.76 -2.01 -13.33
CA VAL A 103 -5.05 -0.92 -12.39
C VAL A 103 -4.60 0.44 -12.91
N ASP A 104 -3.58 0.50 -13.74
CA ASP A 104 -3.09 1.72 -14.38
C ASP A 104 -4.00 2.23 -15.53
N GLU A 105 -4.97 1.42 -15.95
CA GLU A 105 -6.04 1.85 -16.86
C GLU A 105 -7.19 2.53 -16.11
N LEU A 106 -7.28 2.34 -14.79
CA LEU A 106 -8.30 2.98 -13.96
C LEU A 106 -8.08 4.49 -13.89
N ARG A 107 -9.16 5.23 -14.05
CA ARG A 107 -9.14 6.69 -13.94
C ARG A 107 -9.78 7.11 -12.62
N LEU A 108 -9.24 8.12 -11.97
CA LEU A 108 -9.80 8.65 -10.73
C LEU A 108 -11.30 8.97 -10.83
N LYS A 109 -11.78 9.43 -11.99
CA LYS A 109 -13.22 9.69 -12.18
C LYS A 109 -14.10 8.45 -12.04
N ASP A 110 -13.53 7.25 -12.32
CA ASP A 110 -14.23 5.97 -12.31
C ASP A 110 -14.10 5.26 -10.96
N THR A 111 -13.18 5.74 -10.12
CA THR A 111 -12.87 5.17 -8.78
C THR A 111 -13.27 6.08 -7.62
N ARG A 112 -13.84 7.25 -7.89
CA ARG A 112 -14.32 8.17 -6.84
C ARG A 112 -15.40 7.53 -5.98
N GLY A 113 -15.30 7.70 -4.66
CA GLY A 113 -16.18 7.09 -3.68
C GLY A 113 -15.92 5.60 -3.51
N LYS A 114 -14.74 5.09 -3.93
CA LYS A 114 -14.44 3.67 -3.93
C LYS A 114 -13.06 3.34 -3.36
N CYS A 115 -12.94 2.09 -2.94
CA CYS A 115 -11.70 1.45 -2.51
C CYS A 115 -11.20 0.49 -3.59
N ILE A 116 -9.92 0.56 -3.92
CA ILE A 116 -9.20 -0.43 -4.72
C ILE A 116 -8.49 -1.35 -3.72
N VAL A 117 -8.81 -2.63 -3.75
CA VAL A 117 -8.32 -3.60 -2.77
C VAL A 117 -7.34 -4.56 -3.42
N PHE A 118 -6.17 -4.69 -2.83
CA PHE A 118 -5.11 -5.59 -3.29
C PHE A 118 -4.84 -6.67 -2.25
N PHE A 119 -4.69 -7.90 -2.71
CA PHE A 119 -4.21 -9.00 -1.88
C PHE A 119 -2.87 -9.51 -2.43
N GLY A 120 -2.02 -10.03 -1.55
CA GLY A 120 -0.84 -10.77 -1.95
C GLY A 120 -1.20 -11.92 -2.88
N ASP A 121 -0.36 -12.17 -3.87
CA ASP A 121 -0.58 -13.15 -4.96
C ASP A 121 -0.66 -14.61 -4.48
N ASP A 122 -0.25 -14.90 -3.26
CA ASP A 122 -0.40 -16.19 -2.59
C ASP A 122 -1.83 -16.43 -2.05
N SER A 123 -2.68 -15.40 -1.99
CA SER A 123 -4.05 -15.54 -1.55
C SER A 123 -4.95 -16.15 -2.62
N PRO A 124 -5.82 -17.11 -2.29
CA PRO A 124 -6.77 -17.68 -3.24
C PRO A 124 -7.82 -16.67 -3.73
N PHE A 125 -8.01 -15.57 -3.02
CA PHE A 125 -9.02 -14.54 -3.31
C PHE A 125 -8.60 -13.51 -4.36
N VAL A 126 -7.36 -13.55 -4.86
CA VAL A 126 -6.89 -12.62 -5.92
C VAL A 126 -7.61 -12.79 -7.26
N LYS A 127 -8.41 -13.85 -7.41
CA LYS A 127 -9.21 -14.11 -8.61
C LYS A 127 -10.64 -13.57 -8.50
N GLU A 128 -11.01 -13.09 -7.33
CA GLU A 128 -12.35 -12.57 -7.09
C GLU A 128 -12.51 -11.17 -7.70
N ALA A 129 -13.71 -10.85 -8.16
CA ALA A 129 -14.01 -9.67 -8.95
C ALA A 129 -13.66 -8.31 -8.28
N HIS A 130 -13.54 -8.31 -6.95
CA HIS A 130 -13.27 -7.09 -6.17
C HIS A 130 -11.84 -7.00 -5.65
N ILE A 131 -11.00 -8.00 -5.95
CA ILE A 131 -9.65 -8.10 -5.41
C ILE A 131 -8.64 -8.06 -6.55
N PHE A 132 -7.76 -7.10 -6.50
CA PHE A 132 -6.62 -7.02 -7.40
C PHE A 132 -5.45 -7.81 -6.82
N SER A 133 -4.73 -8.53 -7.68
CA SER A 133 -3.51 -9.21 -7.28
C SER A 133 -2.38 -8.21 -7.09
N ARG A 134 -1.68 -8.33 -5.97
CA ARG A 134 -0.44 -7.62 -5.71
C ARG A 134 0.72 -8.49 -6.16
N ASN A 135 1.29 -8.18 -7.29
CA ASN A 135 2.49 -8.83 -7.78
C ASN A 135 3.69 -7.88 -7.81
N ASN A 136 4.76 -8.30 -7.18
CA ASN A 136 6.01 -7.53 -7.11
C ASN A 136 6.90 -7.71 -8.33
N ASP A 137 6.67 -8.76 -9.13
CA ASP A 137 7.65 -9.18 -10.13
C ASP A 137 7.25 -8.88 -11.57
N THR A 138 5.95 -8.82 -11.89
CA THR A 138 5.50 -8.58 -13.27
C THR A 138 4.17 -7.85 -13.34
N CYS A 139 4.12 -6.77 -14.10
CA CYS A 139 2.86 -6.11 -14.50
C CYS A 139 2.22 -6.78 -15.73
N THR A 140 2.67 -7.95 -16.14
CA THR A 140 2.35 -8.58 -17.43
C THR A 140 1.06 -9.37 -17.46
N GLN A 141 0.52 -9.75 -16.30
CA GLN A 141 -0.73 -10.50 -16.28
C GLN A 141 -1.89 -9.56 -15.95
N LYS A 142 -2.92 -9.61 -16.77
CA LYS A 142 -4.18 -8.94 -16.49
C LYS A 142 -4.69 -9.35 -15.10
N GLY A 143 -5.14 -8.38 -14.30
CA GLY A 143 -5.49 -8.58 -12.90
C GLY A 143 -4.34 -8.40 -11.91
N GLN A 144 -3.14 -8.14 -12.38
CA GLN A 144 -2.03 -7.72 -11.54
C GLN A 144 -1.98 -6.21 -11.50
N ALA A 145 -2.17 -5.68 -10.34
CA ALA A 145 -2.54 -4.30 -10.24
C ALA A 145 -1.49 -3.44 -9.56
N LEU A 146 -0.61 -4.03 -8.79
CA LEU A 146 0.32 -3.27 -8.00
C LEU A 146 1.75 -3.77 -8.27
N ASP A 147 2.51 -3.00 -9.01
CA ASP A 147 3.96 -3.14 -9.00
C ASP A 147 4.50 -2.27 -7.88
N SER A 148 4.64 -2.83 -6.72
CA SER A 148 5.39 -2.17 -5.66
C SER A 148 6.87 -2.37 -5.93
N CYS A 149 7.46 -1.44 -6.65
CA CYS A 149 8.90 -1.33 -6.64
C CYS A 149 9.31 -0.90 -5.24
N TYR A 150 9.71 -1.87 -4.44
CA TYR A 150 10.23 -1.60 -3.13
C TYR A 150 11.58 -0.92 -3.26
N ILE A 151 11.66 0.32 -2.86
CA ILE A 151 12.92 0.82 -2.33
C ILE A 151 13.06 0.12 -1.00
N SER A 152 13.71 -1.01 -1.03
CA SER A 152 13.94 -1.79 0.17
C SER A 152 14.77 -0.97 1.14
N SER A 153 14.12 -0.39 2.11
CA SER A 153 14.76 0.16 3.29
C SER A 153 15.45 -0.90 4.14
N TYR A 154 15.36 -2.16 3.74
CA TYR A 154 16.09 -3.28 4.34
C TYR A 154 17.59 -3.05 4.44
N HIS A 155 18.14 -2.20 3.61
CA HIS A 155 19.55 -1.90 3.61
C HIS A 155 19.92 -0.67 4.42
N ALA A 156 19.21 -0.43 5.53
CA ALA A 156 19.57 0.62 6.48
C ALA A 156 19.90 1.92 5.76
N MET A 157 18.93 2.50 5.06
CA MET A 157 19.11 3.80 4.42
C MET A 157 19.51 4.82 5.48
N LYS A 158 20.80 5.09 5.53
CA LYS A 158 21.40 5.92 6.57
C LYS A 158 21.43 7.39 6.20
N SER A 159 21.19 7.71 4.93
CA SER A 159 21.32 9.07 4.42
C SER A 159 20.44 9.32 3.21
N LYS A 160 20.18 10.61 2.92
CA LYS A 160 19.49 11.05 1.70
C LYS A 160 20.11 10.49 0.41
N GLN A 161 21.44 10.37 0.36
CA GLN A 161 22.15 9.84 -0.81
C GLN A 161 21.68 8.43 -1.18
N PHE A 162 21.48 7.56 -0.18
CA PHE A 162 20.96 6.21 -0.45
C PHE A 162 19.55 6.21 -1.00
N ILE A 163 18.72 7.15 -0.59
CA ILE A 163 17.35 7.28 -1.10
C ILE A 163 17.40 7.68 -2.57
N ASP A 164 18.22 8.66 -2.92
CA ASP A 164 18.37 9.14 -4.29
C ASP A 164 18.93 8.03 -5.22
N GLU A 165 19.94 7.29 -4.77
CA GLU A 165 20.53 6.17 -5.53
C GLU A 165 19.53 5.01 -5.69
N ALA A 166 18.81 4.66 -4.63
CA ALA A 166 17.79 3.61 -4.69
C ALA A 166 16.63 4.01 -5.60
N LEU A 167 16.21 5.27 -5.52
CA LEU A 167 15.16 5.78 -6.39
C LEU A 167 15.58 5.72 -7.86
N GLY A 168 16.78 6.18 -8.20
CA GLY A 168 17.33 6.09 -9.55
C GLY A 168 17.29 4.66 -10.10
N TYR A 169 17.76 3.70 -9.32
CA TYR A 169 17.72 2.29 -9.70
C TYR A 169 16.30 1.77 -9.98
N TYR A 170 15.34 2.12 -9.14
CA TYR A 170 13.97 1.69 -9.33
C TYR A 170 13.27 2.40 -10.48
N MET A 171 13.59 3.68 -10.72
CA MET A 171 13.05 4.41 -11.87
C MET A 171 13.55 3.83 -13.19
N ASP A 172 14.82 3.45 -13.29
CA ASP A 172 15.35 2.73 -14.45
C ASP A 172 14.62 1.41 -14.67
N LYS A 173 14.36 0.66 -13.58
CA LYS A 173 13.61 -0.60 -13.64
C LYS A 173 12.16 -0.40 -14.10
N ILE A 174 11.49 0.66 -13.63
CA ILE A 174 10.13 0.99 -14.05
C ILE A 174 10.11 1.38 -15.52
N GLN A 175 11.03 2.20 -15.96
CA GLN A 175 11.14 2.62 -17.35
C GLN A 175 11.35 1.41 -18.28
N THR A 176 12.25 0.50 -17.90
CA THR A 176 12.49 -0.74 -18.66
C THR A 176 11.21 -1.57 -18.76
N LYS A 177 10.49 -1.79 -17.66
CA LYS A 177 9.23 -2.53 -17.68
C LYS A 177 8.17 -1.85 -18.54
N LYS A 178 8.06 -0.53 -18.46
CA LYS A 178 7.11 0.23 -19.27
C LYS A 178 7.40 0.10 -20.77
N GLU A 179 8.67 0.08 -21.17
CA GLU A 179 9.09 -0.10 -22.55
C GLU A 179 8.88 -1.53 -23.05
N GLU A 180 9.14 -2.53 -22.23
CA GLU A 180 9.02 -3.94 -22.58
C GLU A 180 7.57 -4.44 -22.59
N GLU A 181 6.75 -3.99 -21.64
CA GLU A 181 5.45 -4.59 -21.32
C GLU A 181 4.25 -3.68 -21.60
N GLY A 182 4.47 -2.41 -21.84
CA GLY A 182 3.42 -1.42 -22.11
C GLY A 182 2.60 -0.99 -20.89
N HIS A 183 2.83 -1.61 -19.72
CA HIS A 183 2.16 -1.30 -18.46
C HIS A 183 3.17 -1.08 -17.35
N LYS A 184 2.91 -0.10 -16.49
CA LYS A 184 3.77 0.21 -15.35
C LYS A 184 3.20 -0.15 -13.99
N GLY A 185 1.91 -0.52 -13.91
CA GLY A 185 1.21 -0.75 -12.65
C GLY A 185 1.09 0.50 -11.78
N ILE A 186 0.92 0.30 -10.47
CA ILE A 186 1.01 1.37 -9.48
C ILE A 186 2.38 1.30 -8.79
N PHE A 187 3.13 2.38 -8.88
CA PHE A 187 4.40 2.49 -8.20
C PHE A 187 4.19 3.01 -6.77
N VAL A 188 4.50 2.16 -5.78
CA VAL A 188 4.51 2.52 -4.36
C VAL A 188 5.95 2.72 -3.92
N TRP A 189 6.31 3.95 -3.69
CA TRP A 189 7.62 4.25 -3.15
C TRP A 189 7.62 4.22 -1.62
N GLN A 190 8.34 3.26 -1.07
CA GLN A 190 8.46 3.09 0.38
C GLN A 190 9.56 3.99 0.94
N CYS A 191 9.18 5.11 1.52
CA CYS A 191 10.08 6.06 2.19
C CYS A 191 10.30 5.74 3.67
N GLN A 192 10.23 4.49 4.05
CA GLN A 192 10.42 4.04 5.43
C GLN A 192 11.90 3.81 5.72
N LEU A 193 12.32 4.16 6.94
CA LEU A 193 13.65 3.88 7.43
C LEU A 193 13.65 2.71 8.41
N THR A 194 14.12 1.55 7.96
CA THR A 194 14.13 0.33 8.77
C THR A 194 15.54 0.03 9.27
N ASP A 195 15.68 -0.27 10.57
CA ASP A 195 16.95 -0.74 11.13
C ASP A 195 17.13 -2.24 10.87
N SER A 196 18.16 -2.60 10.12
CA SER A 196 18.48 -3.99 9.80
C SER A 196 18.83 -4.85 11.02
N LYS A 197 19.17 -4.23 12.13
CA LYS A 197 19.60 -4.92 13.37
C LYS A 197 18.49 -5.08 14.40
N LEU A 198 17.27 -4.58 14.15
CA LEU A 198 16.14 -4.60 15.10
C LEU A 198 16.41 -4.00 16.49
N VAL A 199 17.54 -3.30 16.65
CA VAL A 199 17.95 -2.73 17.94
C VAL A 199 17.17 -1.47 18.28
N PHE A 200 16.83 -0.70 17.24
CA PHE A 200 16.01 0.51 17.37
C PHE A 200 14.82 0.37 16.44
N GLY A 201 13.61 0.47 16.96
CA GLY A 201 12.39 0.40 16.16
C GLY A 201 12.29 1.56 15.14
N PRO A 202 11.34 1.47 14.19
CA PRO A 202 11.13 2.46 13.12
C PRO A 202 11.06 3.90 13.65
N TYR A 203 10.43 4.09 14.80
CA TYR A 203 10.28 5.40 15.44
C TYR A 203 11.59 6.17 15.66
N HIS A 204 12.65 5.50 16.13
CA HIS A 204 13.92 6.19 16.37
C HIS A 204 14.63 6.59 15.08
N ARG A 205 14.49 5.80 14.03
CA ARG A 205 15.08 6.09 12.71
C ARG A 205 14.35 7.22 12.03
N GLU A 206 13.04 7.16 11.96
CA GLU A 206 12.22 8.23 11.37
C GLU A 206 12.47 9.55 12.06
N ARG A 207 12.43 9.60 13.39
CA ARG A 207 12.69 10.84 14.13
C ARG A 207 14.06 11.42 13.89
N SER A 208 15.10 10.60 13.72
CA SER A 208 16.46 11.08 13.46
C SER A 208 16.66 11.60 12.03
N HIS A 209 15.78 11.23 11.10
CA HIS A 209 15.89 11.59 9.67
C HIS A 209 14.66 12.34 9.13
N GLU A 210 13.70 12.65 9.98
CA GLU A 210 12.43 13.29 9.61
C GLU A 210 12.63 14.57 8.79
N ALA A 211 13.54 15.45 9.22
CA ALA A 211 13.82 16.69 8.51
C ALA A 211 14.35 16.43 7.08
N ASN A 212 15.23 15.43 6.93
CA ASN A 212 15.78 15.07 5.62
C ASN A 212 14.72 14.47 4.71
N MET A 213 13.85 13.60 5.26
CA MET A 213 12.76 12.99 4.52
C MET A 213 11.72 14.03 4.09
N ASN A 214 11.38 14.98 4.97
CA ASN A 214 10.45 16.05 4.62
C ASN A 214 10.98 16.91 3.47
N VAL A 215 12.23 17.37 3.57
CA VAL A 215 12.89 18.15 2.50
C VAL A 215 12.91 17.34 1.19
N PHE A 216 13.19 16.06 1.27
CA PHE A 216 13.21 15.20 0.09
C PHE A 216 11.81 15.10 -0.56
N ILE A 217 10.77 14.79 0.21
CA ILE A 217 9.39 14.68 -0.28
C ILE A 217 8.89 16.02 -0.85
N GLU A 218 9.21 17.14 -0.20
CA GLU A 218 8.85 18.50 -0.67
C GLU A 218 9.49 18.84 -2.02
N ASN A 219 10.66 18.29 -2.31
CA ASN A 219 11.36 18.53 -3.57
C ASN A 219 11.01 17.52 -4.68
N LEU A 220 10.28 16.43 -4.38
CA LEU A 220 9.89 15.42 -5.37
C LEU A 220 9.13 15.99 -6.58
N PRO A 221 8.18 16.93 -6.44
CA PRO A 221 7.46 17.49 -7.59
C PRO A 221 8.34 18.17 -8.63
N GLN A 222 9.59 18.50 -8.28
CA GLN A 222 10.56 19.13 -9.18
C GLN A 222 11.41 18.10 -9.95
N GLN A 223 11.23 16.81 -9.70
CA GLN A 223 11.97 15.74 -10.35
C GLN A 223 11.20 15.23 -11.58
N ASP A 224 11.92 14.90 -12.65
CA ASP A 224 11.33 14.45 -13.92
C ASP A 224 10.53 13.15 -13.74
N TYR A 225 10.90 12.30 -12.78
CA TYR A 225 10.26 11.01 -12.50
C TYR A 225 9.04 11.12 -11.55
N PHE A 226 8.71 12.31 -11.08
CA PHE A 226 7.60 12.48 -10.11
C PHE A 226 6.26 11.95 -10.65
N SER A 227 6.01 12.12 -11.95
CA SER A 227 4.80 11.63 -12.59
C SER A 227 4.65 10.10 -12.60
N ASP A 228 5.72 9.37 -12.36
CA ASP A 228 5.72 7.90 -12.33
C ASP A 228 5.53 7.34 -10.90
N ILE A 229 5.56 8.20 -9.88
CA ILE A 229 5.28 7.83 -8.49
C ILE A 229 3.80 7.99 -8.23
N ASN A 230 3.11 6.88 -7.91
CA ASN A 230 1.69 6.91 -7.60
C ASN A 230 1.44 7.04 -6.10
N VAL A 231 2.29 6.43 -5.28
CA VAL A 231 2.14 6.40 -3.83
C VAL A 231 3.48 6.65 -3.16
N ILE A 232 3.49 7.52 -2.17
CA ILE A 232 4.61 7.69 -1.24
C ILE A 232 4.17 7.10 0.10
N MET A 233 4.77 5.97 0.48
CA MET A 233 4.47 5.30 1.74
C MET A 233 5.49 5.71 2.80
N ARG A 234 5.01 6.09 3.96
CA ARG A 234 5.83 6.57 5.06
C ARG A 234 5.33 6.08 6.42
N ASP A 235 6.27 5.83 7.34
CA ASP A 235 6.00 5.69 8.76
C ASP A 235 5.93 7.08 9.41
N PHE A 236 5.10 7.23 10.43
CA PHE A 236 4.96 8.46 11.24
C PHE A 236 4.71 9.75 10.43
N LEU A 237 3.44 10.00 10.20
CA LEU A 237 2.91 11.23 9.60
C LEU A 237 2.81 12.34 10.65
#